data_e04134fa6eb6c909abec1eb90787bd8c
#
_entry.id   e04134fa6eb6c909abec1eb90787bd8c
#
_cell.length_a   1.000
_cell.length_b   1.000
_cell.length_c   1.000
_cell.angle_alpha   90.00
_cell.angle_beta   90.00
_cell.angle_gamma   90.00
#
_symmetry.space_group_name_H-M   'P 1'
#
loop_
_entity.id
_entity.type
_entity.pdbx_description
1 polymer ?
#
loop_
_entity_poly.entity_id
_entity_poly.type
_entity_poly.pdbx_seq_one_letter_code
_entity_poly.pdbx_strand_id
1 'polypeptide(L)'
;MTTETLELDGKTFVPADELPLPEWPSVLSDRPLPTLTLKDDDLFLVTDTLGNIGGSLRDDLTASMGLFCHDTRFLSRLELQIEGRSPVLLHSTADKGFALSVLCTNPSLDGSERLEPPQESESQAQSEESEPVFAPLKADTIAISREIVLNGALFEEINVCNYSTHAVRFELSVSFDADFVDLFEVRGYGRDKRGRLLREVPKGEAVEEENQELTLAYKGLDGSVMQSRIQFVDRQPDIMKGCTAVWQLELQPHESQKLGYRLQMLTNNRPISRVNAPAILGQAKAAESAEQNEWRQHVTQIRSDKNTFNRVIERAEQDVYLLRQTFGKGKI
;
A
#
# COMPACT_ATOMS: atom_id res chain seq x y z
N MET A 1 10.74 28.52 -23.25
CA MET A 1 10.17 28.49 -21.91
C MET A 1 11.15 27.69 -21.06
N THR A 2 11.71 28.26 -20.01
CA THR A 2 12.59 27.53 -19.10
C THR A 2 11.70 26.67 -18.21
N THR A 3 11.82 25.34 -18.34
CA THR A 3 11.16 24.38 -17.45
C THR A 3 11.57 24.69 -16.00
N GLU A 4 10.62 24.90 -15.11
CA GLU A 4 10.90 25.11 -13.68
C GLU A 4 11.32 23.76 -13.07
N THR A 5 12.62 23.60 -12.81
CA THR A 5 13.14 22.40 -12.16
C THR A 5 13.29 22.63 -10.67
N LEU A 6 13.07 21.61 -9.86
CA LEU A 6 13.27 21.59 -8.41
C LEU A 6 14.22 20.46 -8.03
N GLU A 7 15.29 20.78 -7.30
CA GLU A 7 16.22 19.78 -6.76
C GLU A 7 15.82 19.42 -5.32
N LEU A 8 15.59 18.11 -5.07
CA LEU A 8 15.27 17.55 -3.75
C LEU A 8 16.08 16.28 -3.52
N ASP A 9 16.89 16.23 -2.47
CA ASP A 9 17.72 15.06 -2.10
C ASP A 9 18.58 14.51 -3.25
N GLY A 10 19.12 15.40 -4.10
CA GLY A 10 19.93 15.02 -5.26
C GLY A 10 19.13 14.43 -6.43
N LYS A 11 17.81 14.53 -6.38
CA LYS A 11 16.87 14.17 -7.44
C LYS A 11 16.30 15.43 -8.07
N THR A 12 16.11 15.42 -9.39
CA THR A 12 15.54 16.52 -10.15
C THR A 12 14.05 16.27 -10.39
N PHE A 13 13.23 17.26 -10.09
CA PHE A 13 11.78 17.21 -10.29
C PHE A 13 11.34 18.30 -11.28
N VAL A 14 10.35 17.94 -12.09
CA VAL A 14 9.67 18.85 -13.04
C VAL A 14 8.15 18.79 -12.79
N PRO A 15 7.38 19.80 -13.25
CA PRO A 15 5.92 19.72 -13.23
C PRO A 15 5.40 18.45 -13.90
N ALA A 16 4.39 17.82 -13.30
CA ALA A 16 3.88 16.53 -13.76
C ALA A 16 3.27 16.57 -15.16
N ASP A 17 2.76 17.73 -15.58
CA ASP A 17 2.24 17.98 -16.93
C ASP A 17 3.35 18.07 -18.01
N GLU A 18 4.60 18.31 -17.61
CA GLU A 18 5.76 18.31 -18.50
C GLU A 18 6.41 16.92 -18.66
N LEU A 19 6.14 15.99 -17.75
CA LEU A 19 6.63 14.60 -17.78
C LEU A 19 5.47 13.62 -17.62
N PRO A 20 4.69 13.35 -18.68
CA PRO A 20 3.61 12.38 -18.61
C PRO A 20 4.18 10.98 -18.37
N LEU A 21 3.65 10.28 -17.35
CA LEU A 21 4.02 8.90 -17.07
C LEU A 21 3.13 7.94 -17.86
N PRO A 22 3.64 6.73 -18.17
CA PRO A 22 2.80 5.69 -18.72
C PRO A 22 1.65 5.38 -17.75
N GLU A 23 0.43 5.33 -18.29
CA GLU A 23 -0.74 4.95 -17.52
C GLU A 23 -0.67 3.45 -17.18
N TRP A 24 -0.93 3.14 -15.91
CA TRP A 24 -1.14 1.78 -15.46
C TRP A 24 -2.62 1.60 -15.16
N PRO A 25 -3.33 0.74 -15.93
CA PRO A 25 -4.78 0.60 -15.79
C PRO A 25 -5.16 0.23 -14.35
N SER A 26 -6.18 0.88 -13.81
CA SER A 26 -6.78 0.49 -12.53
C SER A 26 -7.74 -0.68 -12.77
N VAL A 27 -7.72 -1.63 -11.84
CA VAL A 27 -8.65 -2.76 -11.79
C VAL A 27 -9.60 -2.68 -10.59
N LEU A 28 -9.62 -1.53 -9.90
CA LEU A 28 -10.53 -1.30 -8.79
C LEU A 28 -11.98 -1.39 -9.28
N SER A 29 -12.81 -2.02 -8.46
CA SER A 29 -14.24 -2.18 -8.78
C SER A 29 -14.96 -0.84 -8.77
N ASP A 30 -15.84 -0.61 -9.76
CA ASP A 30 -16.79 0.52 -9.78
C ASP A 30 -17.87 0.41 -8.70
N ARG A 31 -17.91 -0.71 -7.97
CA ARG A 31 -18.89 -0.89 -6.88
C ARG A 31 -18.32 -0.40 -5.56
N PRO A 32 -19.13 0.27 -4.73
CA PRO A 32 -18.69 0.66 -3.40
C PRO A 32 -18.37 -0.60 -2.58
N LEU A 33 -17.11 -0.75 -2.22
CA LEU A 33 -16.66 -1.79 -1.29
C LEU A 33 -16.74 -1.24 0.14
N PRO A 34 -16.98 -2.11 1.15
CA PRO A 34 -16.79 -1.72 2.53
C PRO A 34 -15.38 -1.16 2.73
N THR A 35 -15.26 -0.09 3.50
CA THR A 35 -13.97 0.52 3.81
C THR A 35 -13.45 0.05 5.17
N LEU A 36 -12.13 -0.04 5.27
CA LEU A 36 -11.40 -0.29 6.51
C LEU A 36 -10.58 0.95 6.85
N THR A 37 -10.52 1.28 8.13
CA THR A 37 -9.80 2.46 8.61
C THR A 37 -8.74 2.07 9.63
N LEU A 38 -7.53 2.57 9.44
CA LEU A 38 -6.45 2.52 10.42
C LEU A 38 -6.13 3.93 10.90
N LYS A 39 -5.64 4.05 12.13
CA LYS A 39 -5.21 5.32 12.71
C LYS A 39 -3.98 5.14 13.60
N ASP A 40 -3.07 6.12 13.53
CA ASP A 40 -1.94 6.29 14.43
C ASP A 40 -1.65 7.81 14.54
N ASP A 41 -1.96 8.39 15.71
CA ASP A 41 -1.80 9.82 15.98
C ASP A 41 -2.48 10.71 14.91
N ASP A 42 -1.72 11.51 14.17
CA ASP A 42 -2.22 12.35 13.07
C ASP A 42 -2.37 11.62 11.72
N LEU A 43 -1.97 10.34 11.67
CA LEU A 43 -2.12 9.51 10.48
C LEU A 43 -3.45 8.78 10.51
N PHE A 44 -4.13 8.75 9.38
CA PHE A 44 -5.22 7.82 9.15
C PHE A 44 -5.23 7.32 7.70
N LEU A 45 -5.56 6.05 7.57
CA LEU A 45 -5.62 5.34 6.31
C LEU A 45 -7.05 4.83 6.11
N VAL A 46 -7.62 5.08 4.94
CA VAL A 46 -8.90 4.51 4.52
C VAL A 46 -8.68 3.71 3.25
N THR A 47 -8.99 2.42 3.29
CA THR A 47 -8.83 1.49 2.17
C THR A 47 -10.13 0.73 1.91
N ASP A 48 -10.20 0.02 0.79
CA ASP A 48 -11.17 -1.06 0.61
C ASP A 48 -10.78 -2.30 1.45
N THR A 49 -11.57 -3.36 1.33
CA THR A 49 -11.32 -4.63 2.04
C THR A 49 -10.13 -5.43 1.53
N LEU A 50 -9.59 -5.11 0.34
CA LEU A 50 -8.32 -5.64 -0.17
C LEU A 50 -7.10 -4.86 0.30
N GLY A 51 -7.31 -3.76 1.04
CA GLY A 51 -6.24 -2.84 1.42
C GLY A 51 -5.80 -1.90 0.30
N ASN A 52 -6.60 -1.76 -0.75
CA ASN A 52 -6.35 -0.84 -1.85
C ASN A 52 -6.95 0.54 -1.59
N ILE A 53 -6.38 1.55 -2.22
CA ILE A 53 -6.84 2.93 -2.23
C ILE A 53 -7.17 3.32 -3.68
N GLY A 54 -8.39 3.82 -3.90
CA GLY A 54 -8.83 4.40 -5.17
C GLY A 54 -9.45 5.78 -4.95
N GLY A 55 -8.71 6.67 -4.28
CA GLY A 55 -9.20 7.98 -3.83
C GLY A 55 -9.33 9.02 -4.96
N SER A 56 -10.17 8.77 -5.95
CA SER A 56 -10.47 9.73 -7.01
C SER A 56 -11.45 10.81 -6.52
N LEU A 57 -11.12 12.09 -6.69
CA LEU A 57 -12.05 13.19 -6.44
C LEU A 57 -13.23 13.26 -7.42
N ARG A 58 -13.15 12.53 -8.53
CA ARG A 58 -14.22 12.46 -9.53
C ARG A 58 -15.29 11.42 -9.19
N ASP A 59 -14.98 10.55 -8.25
CA ASP A 59 -15.85 9.47 -7.81
C ASP A 59 -16.17 9.65 -6.33
N ASP A 60 -17.40 10.05 -6.03
CA ASP A 60 -17.90 10.29 -4.66
C ASP A 60 -17.75 9.05 -3.75
N LEU A 61 -17.74 7.84 -4.33
CA LEU A 61 -17.65 6.59 -3.57
C LEU A 61 -16.24 6.31 -3.04
N THR A 62 -15.21 6.74 -3.77
CA THR A 62 -13.80 6.52 -3.44
C THR A 62 -13.09 7.78 -2.95
N ALA A 63 -13.71 8.94 -3.05
CA ALA A 63 -13.11 10.23 -2.71
C ALA A 63 -12.52 10.26 -1.29
N SER A 64 -13.12 9.54 -0.33
CA SER A 64 -12.68 9.47 1.06
C SER A 64 -11.53 8.49 1.32
N MET A 65 -11.15 7.64 0.35
CA MET A 65 -10.03 6.72 0.49
C MET A 65 -8.69 7.47 0.40
N GLY A 66 -7.71 7.00 1.12
CA GLY A 66 -6.37 7.57 1.08
C GLY A 66 -5.58 7.38 2.37
N LEU A 67 -4.31 7.75 2.32
CA LEU A 67 -3.48 7.97 3.50
C LEU A 67 -3.41 9.48 3.77
N PHE A 68 -3.86 9.88 4.93
CA PHE A 68 -3.93 11.27 5.35
C PHE A 68 -3.01 11.56 6.52
N CYS A 69 -2.43 12.76 6.53
CA CYS A 69 -1.67 13.31 7.64
C CYS A 69 -1.92 14.83 7.70
N HIS A 70 -2.21 15.37 8.88
CA HIS A 70 -2.51 16.80 9.07
C HIS A 70 -3.49 17.34 8.02
N ASP A 71 -4.62 16.66 7.85
CA ASP A 71 -5.70 17.04 6.93
C ASP A 71 -5.34 17.01 5.43
N THR A 72 -4.17 16.50 5.04
CA THR A 72 -3.73 16.36 3.64
C THR A 72 -3.63 14.89 3.25
N ARG A 73 -4.08 14.54 2.04
CA ARG A 73 -3.97 13.20 1.45
C ARG A 73 -2.61 13.01 0.80
N PHE A 74 -1.75 12.21 1.43
CA PHE A 74 -0.41 11.90 0.94
C PHE A 74 -0.36 10.68 0.02
N LEU A 75 -1.42 9.85 -0.02
CA LEU A 75 -1.55 8.75 -0.95
C LEU A 75 -3.00 8.66 -1.40
N SER A 76 -3.25 8.80 -2.68
CA SER A 76 -4.57 8.74 -3.31
C SER A 76 -4.80 7.45 -4.10
N ARG A 77 -3.71 6.71 -4.44
CA ARG A 77 -3.75 5.39 -5.05
C ARG A 77 -2.76 4.46 -4.37
N LEU A 78 -3.25 3.28 -4.02
CA LEU A 78 -2.48 2.11 -3.61
C LEU A 78 -3.21 0.90 -4.15
N GLU A 79 -2.65 0.21 -5.13
CA GLU A 79 -3.38 -0.84 -5.82
C GLU A 79 -2.48 -2.02 -6.12
N LEU A 80 -2.79 -3.18 -5.51
CA LEU A 80 -2.13 -4.43 -5.78
C LEU A 80 -2.82 -5.16 -6.92
N GLN A 81 -2.03 -5.61 -7.89
CA GLN A 81 -2.51 -6.42 -9.01
C GLN A 81 -1.63 -7.66 -9.18
N ILE A 82 -2.23 -8.75 -9.63
CA ILE A 82 -1.55 -9.96 -10.09
C ILE A 82 -1.94 -10.21 -11.55
N GLU A 83 -0.96 -10.30 -12.46
CA GLU A 83 -1.20 -10.41 -13.91
C GLU A 83 -2.16 -9.33 -14.44
N GLY A 84 -2.04 -8.09 -13.93
CA GLY A 84 -2.89 -6.96 -14.30
C GLY A 84 -4.35 -7.09 -13.85
N ARG A 85 -4.66 -7.97 -12.89
CA ARG A 85 -6.02 -8.18 -12.34
C ARG A 85 -6.05 -7.99 -10.83
N SER A 86 -7.23 -7.64 -10.33
CA SER A 86 -7.45 -7.58 -8.87
C SER A 86 -7.41 -8.97 -8.26
N PRO A 87 -6.69 -9.16 -7.14
CA PRO A 87 -6.79 -10.40 -6.37
C PRO A 87 -8.21 -10.66 -5.86
N VAL A 88 -8.52 -11.92 -5.57
CA VAL A 88 -9.79 -12.34 -4.98
C VAL A 88 -9.65 -12.34 -3.46
N LEU A 89 -10.49 -11.57 -2.78
CA LEU A 89 -10.49 -11.48 -1.31
C LEU A 89 -10.97 -12.78 -0.68
N LEU A 90 -10.21 -13.31 0.27
CA LEU A 90 -10.59 -14.43 1.13
C LEU A 90 -10.97 -13.94 2.53
N HIS A 91 -10.17 -13.05 3.11
CA HIS A 91 -10.40 -12.50 4.45
C HIS A 91 -9.68 -11.18 4.62
N SER A 92 -10.28 -10.27 5.39
CA SER A 92 -9.60 -9.06 5.85
C SER A 92 -10.06 -8.67 7.25
N THR A 93 -9.14 -8.10 8.04
CA THR A 93 -9.43 -7.60 9.39
C THR A 93 -8.54 -6.42 9.74
N ALA A 94 -9.15 -5.43 10.40
CA ALA A 94 -8.49 -4.25 10.97
C ALA A 94 -8.76 -4.15 12.49
N ASP A 95 -8.86 -5.29 13.18
CA ASP A 95 -9.29 -5.38 14.57
C ASP A 95 -8.44 -4.57 15.54
N LYS A 96 -7.16 -4.36 15.22
CA LYS A 96 -6.26 -3.56 16.05
C LYS A 96 -6.33 -2.06 15.81
N GLY A 97 -7.00 -1.63 14.73
CA GLY A 97 -7.17 -0.22 14.35
C GLY A 97 -5.90 0.49 13.86
N PHE A 98 -4.71 -0.03 14.08
CA PHE A 98 -3.45 0.44 13.52
C PHE A 98 -2.82 -0.55 12.52
N ALA A 99 -3.37 -1.75 12.42
CA ALA A 99 -2.91 -2.82 11.55
C ALA A 99 -4.08 -3.43 10.77
N LEU A 100 -3.86 -3.68 9.48
CA LEU A 100 -4.77 -4.35 8.58
C LEU A 100 -4.09 -5.62 8.07
N SER A 101 -4.77 -6.75 8.19
CA SER A 101 -4.35 -8.02 7.61
C SER A 101 -5.35 -8.42 6.52
N VAL A 102 -4.85 -8.75 5.35
CA VAL A 102 -5.63 -9.19 4.19
C VAL A 102 -5.07 -10.52 3.69
N LEU A 103 -5.94 -11.46 3.42
CA LEU A 103 -5.63 -12.70 2.71
C LEU A 103 -6.44 -12.73 1.42
N CYS A 104 -5.76 -12.92 0.31
CA CYS A 104 -6.37 -13.03 -1.01
C CYS A 104 -5.66 -14.09 -1.85
N THR A 105 -6.24 -14.41 -3.01
CA THR A 105 -5.71 -15.37 -3.96
C THR A 105 -5.75 -14.78 -5.37
N ASN A 106 -5.07 -15.44 -6.32
CA ASN A 106 -5.10 -15.03 -7.72
C ASN A 106 -6.43 -15.38 -8.37
N PRO A 107 -6.98 -14.49 -9.23
CA PRO A 107 -8.17 -14.78 -10.03
C PRO A 107 -7.87 -15.77 -11.15
N SER A 108 -8.92 -16.27 -11.82
CA SER A 108 -8.78 -16.96 -13.10
C SER A 108 -8.26 -15.98 -14.16
N LEU A 109 -7.23 -16.39 -14.90
CA LEU A 109 -6.70 -15.60 -16.01
C LEU A 109 -7.44 -15.86 -17.33
N ASP A 110 -8.12 -17.02 -17.43
CA ASP A 110 -8.93 -17.34 -18.60
C ASP A 110 -10.28 -16.59 -18.54
N GLY A 111 -10.58 -15.84 -19.60
CA GLY A 111 -11.86 -15.15 -19.77
C GLY A 111 -13.05 -16.09 -20.03
N SER A 112 -12.87 -17.40 -19.90
CA SER A 112 -13.90 -18.43 -20.01
C SER A 112 -14.17 -19.05 -18.64
N GLU A 113 -15.34 -18.80 -18.11
CA GLU A 113 -15.92 -19.67 -17.11
C GLU A 113 -16.06 -21.07 -17.70
N ARG A 114 -15.47 -22.06 -17.01
CA ARG A 114 -15.76 -23.50 -17.02
C ARG A 114 -15.00 -24.45 -17.92
N LEU A 115 -14.37 -25.35 -17.18
CA LEU A 115 -14.55 -26.81 -17.20
C LEU A 115 -14.03 -27.57 -18.43
N GLU A 116 -12.86 -28.15 -18.24
CA GLU A 116 -12.70 -29.62 -18.44
C GLU A 116 -11.36 -30.02 -17.79
N PRO A 117 -11.27 -31.16 -17.09
CA PRO A 117 -10.01 -31.62 -16.55
C PRO A 117 -9.06 -31.98 -17.69
N PRO A 118 -7.76 -31.63 -17.59
CA PRO A 118 -6.80 -31.98 -18.63
C PRO A 118 -6.64 -33.50 -18.70
N GLN A 119 -6.77 -34.07 -19.90
CA GLN A 119 -6.35 -35.43 -20.19
C GLN A 119 -4.81 -35.47 -20.07
N GLU A 120 -4.33 -36.32 -19.18
CA GLU A 120 -2.92 -36.66 -19.05
C GLU A 120 -2.42 -37.31 -20.33
N SER A 121 -1.62 -36.61 -21.11
CA SER A 121 -0.81 -37.19 -22.15
C SER A 121 0.60 -37.41 -21.62
N GLU A 122 0.91 -38.65 -21.28
CA GLU A 122 2.27 -39.10 -21.03
C GLU A 122 3.10 -38.93 -22.30
N SER A 123 4.11 -38.07 -22.28
CA SER A 123 5.19 -38.12 -23.26
C SER A 123 6.54 -37.97 -22.55
N GLN A 124 7.35 -38.94 -22.87
CA GLN A 124 8.62 -39.35 -22.34
C GLN A 124 9.70 -38.27 -22.33
N ALA A 125 10.46 -38.28 -21.26
CA ALA A 125 11.66 -37.50 -21.03
C ALA A 125 12.78 -37.80 -22.04
N GLN A 126 13.44 -36.76 -22.52
CA GLN A 126 14.86 -36.80 -22.88
C GLN A 126 15.54 -35.54 -22.34
N SER A 127 16.65 -35.78 -21.64
CA SER A 127 17.52 -34.87 -20.93
C SER A 127 18.31 -34.00 -21.88
N GLU A 128 18.18 -32.69 -21.72
CA GLU A 128 19.19 -31.64 -21.95
C GLU A 128 18.85 -30.55 -20.96
N GLU A 129 19.81 -29.78 -20.48
CA GLU A 129 19.62 -28.70 -19.50
C GLU A 129 18.51 -27.77 -19.99
N SER A 130 17.28 -28.13 -19.66
CA SER A 130 16.09 -27.40 -20.08
C SER A 130 15.83 -26.27 -19.08
N GLU A 131 15.62 -25.07 -19.60
CA GLU A 131 15.05 -23.97 -18.83
C GLU A 131 13.87 -24.47 -17.98
N PRO A 132 13.69 -23.99 -16.75
CA PRO A 132 12.60 -24.45 -15.90
C PRO A 132 11.25 -24.27 -16.62
N VAL A 133 10.53 -25.35 -16.80
CA VAL A 133 9.19 -25.31 -17.41
C VAL A 133 8.20 -24.82 -16.37
N PHE A 134 7.71 -23.60 -16.54
CA PHE A 134 6.67 -23.02 -15.70
C PHE A 134 5.29 -23.45 -16.17
N ALA A 135 4.44 -23.87 -15.24
CA ALA A 135 3.05 -24.16 -15.54
C ALA A 135 2.20 -22.87 -15.66
N PRO A 136 1.12 -22.88 -16.46
CA PRO A 136 0.17 -21.79 -16.47
C PRO A 136 -0.41 -21.51 -15.07
N LEU A 137 -0.57 -20.23 -14.73
CA LEU A 137 -1.11 -19.83 -13.45
C LEU A 137 -2.61 -20.16 -13.38
N LYS A 138 -2.97 -21.17 -12.59
CA LYS A 138 -4.36 -21.55 -12.34
C LYS A 138 -4.97 -20.66 -11.26
N ALA A 139 -6.29 -20.45 -11.31
CA ALA A 139 -7.01 -19.74 -10.25
C ALA A 139 -6.82 -20.40 -8.90
N ASP A 140 -6.84 -19.59 -7.84
CA ASP A 140 -6.81 -20.03 -6.43
C ASP A 140 -5.57 -20.86 -6.04
N THR A 141 -4.45 -20.69 -6.74
CA THR A 141 -3.20 -21.41 -6.45
C THR A 141 -2.13 -20.55 -5.78
N ILE A 142 -2.26 -19.24 -5.85
CA ILE A 142 -1.34 -18.31 -5.20
C ILE A 142 -2.05 -17.66 -4.00
N ALA A 143 -1.54 -17.87 -2.81
CA ALA A 143 -1.97 -17.10 -1.66
C ALA A 143 -1.15 -15.83 -1.55
N ILE A 144 -1.82 -14.71 -1.37
CA ILE A 144 -1.23 -13.39 -1.17
C ILE A 144 -1.71 -12.87 0.19
N SER A 145 -0.78 -12.73 1.12
CA SER A 145 -1.02 -12.15 2.44
C SER A 145 -0.44 -10.75 2.49
N ARG A 146 -1.26 -9.76 2.78
CA ARG A 146 -0.85 -8.36 2.97
C ARG A 146 -0.98 -8.00 4.44
N GLU A 147 0.03 -7.39 5.00
CA GLU A 147 -0.02 -6.78 6.32
C GLU A 147 0.36 -5.30 6.19
N ILE A 148 -0.58 -4.41 6.54
CA ILE A 148 -0.38 -2.95 6.52
C ILE A 148 -0.42 -2.46 7.96
N VAL A 149 0.58 -1.64 8.35
CA VAL A 149 0.72 -1.10 9.70
C VAL A 149 0.99 0.40 9.63
N LEU A 150 0.33 1.17 10.48
CA LEU A 150 0.66 2.57 10.72
C LEU A 150 1.47 2.69 12.03
N ASN A 151 2.61 3.36 11.96
CA ASN A 151 3.38 3.81 13.12
C ASN A 151 4.34 4.94 12.69
N GLY A 152 3.84 6.16 12.65
CA GLY A 152 4.58 7.32 12.12
C GLY A 152 4.89 7.29 10.62
N ALA A 153 4.63 6.18 9.96
CA ALA A 153 4.70 5.92 8.53
C ALA A 153 3.72 4.80 8.18
N LEU A 154 3.49 4.55 6.91
CA LEU A 154 2.81 3.35 6.46
C LEU A 154 3.86 2.29 6.12
N PHE A 155 3.68 1.08 6.63
CA PHE A 155 4.47 -0.09 6.33
C PHE A 155 3.57 -1.13 5.70
N GLU A 156 4.02 -1.75 4.63
CA GLU A 156 3.34 -2.93 4.07
C GLU A 156 4.33 -4.05 3.84
N GLU A 157 3.89 -5.25 4.18
CA GLU A 157 4.54 -6.51 3.88
C GLU A 157 3.57 -7.38 3.08
N ILE A 158 4.04 -7.88 1.94
CA ILE A 158 3.28 -8.75 1.04
C ILE A 158 4.02 -10.08 0.99
N ASN A 159 3.39 -11.14 1.47
CA ASN A 159 3.93 -12.48 1.35
C ASN A 159 3.13 -13.27 0.32
N VAL A 160 3.81 -13.78 -0.70
CA VAL A 160 3.22 -14.49 -1.83
C VAL A 160 3.70 -15.92 -1.78
N CYS A 161 2.77 -16.89 -1.78
CA CYS A 161 3.07 -18.31 -1.66
C CYS A 161 2.40 -19.12 -2.78
N ASN A 162 3.16 -19.99 -3.43
CA ASN A 162 2.66 -20.92 -4.43
C ASN A 162 2.15 -22.22 -3.78
N TYR A 163 0.84 -22.43 -3.80
CA TYR A 163 0.20 -23.66 -3.31
C TYR A 163 -0.07 -24.69 -4.42
N SER A 164 0.34 -24.40 -5.65
CA SER A 164 0.25 -25.40 -6.73
C SER A 164 1.33 -26.49 -6.60
N THR A 165 1.18 -27.56 -7.34
CA THR A 165 2.16 -28.65 -7.42
C THR A 165 3.26 -28.42 -8.45
N HIS A 166 3.25 -27.27 -9.14
CA HIS A 166 4.17 -26.92 -10.21
C HIS A 166 4.83 -25.59 -9.97
N ALA A 167 6.01 -25.38 -10.54
CA ALA A 167 6.63 -24.08 -10.60
C ALA A 167 5.78 -23.13 -11.47
N VAL A 168 5.61 -21.89 -11.02
CA VAL A 168 4.84 -20.85 -11.72
C VAL A 168 5.65 -19.57 -11.85
N ARG A 169 5.39 -18.84 -12.93
CA ARG A 169 5.91 -17.49 -13.16
C ARG A 169 4.74 -16.54 -13.37
N PHE A 170 4.75 -15.37 -12.72
CA PHE A 170 3.72 -14.37 -12.86
C PHE A 170 4.23 -12.98 -12.45
N GLU A 171 3.49 -11.95 -12.87
CA GLU A 171 3.74 -10.56 -12.52
C GLU A 171 2.89 -10.15 -11.31
N LEU A 172 3.53 -9.54 -10.30
CA LEU A 172 2.86 -8.83 -9.22
C LEU A 172 3.23 -7.35 -9.33
N SER A 173 2.24 -6.46 -9.20
CA SER A 173 2.48 -5.03 -9.26
C SER A 173 1.76 -4.27 -8.17
N VAL A 174 2.39 -3.17 -7.72
CA VAL A 174 1.79 -2.21 -6.79
C VAL A 174 1.90 -0.81 -7.39
N SER A 175 0.75 -0.19 -7.61
CA SER A 175 0.65 1.17 -8.15
C SER A 175 0.42 2.18 -7.04
N PHE A 176 1.11 3.32 -7.12
CA PHE A 176 1.00 4.43 -6.18
C PHE A 176 0.59 5.70 -6.91
N ASP A 177 -0.12 6.60 -6.25
CA ASP A 177 -0.29 8.00 -6.66
C ASP A 177 -0.62 8.87 -5.45
N ALA A 178 -0.38 10.18 -5.58
CA ALA A 178 -0.65 11.17 -4.54
C ALA A 178 -1.11 12.48 -5.19
N ASP A 179 -2.24 12.99 -4.75
CA ASP A 179 -2.84 14.23 -5.26
C ASP A 179 -2.70 15.41 -4.29
N PHE A 180 -2.27 15.18 -3.07
CA PHE A 180 -2.04 16.16 -2.02
C PHE A 180 -3.23 17.12 -1.80
N VAL A 181 -4.44 16.59 -1.93
CA VAL A 181 -5.67 17.32 -1.63
C VAL A 181 -5.92 17.38 -0.12
N ASP A 182 -6.60 18.41 0.33
CA ASP A 182 -7.01 18.49 1.72
C ASP A 182 -8.40 17.88 1.97
N LEU A 183 -8.77 17.73 3.25
CA LEU A 183 -10.05 17.16 3.64
C LEU A 183 -11.26 17.95 3.14
N PHE A 184 -11.13 19.26 2.90
CA PHE A 184 -12.22 20.06 2.35
C PHE A 184 -12.42 19.74 0.87
N GLU A 185 -11.34 19.60 0.10
CA GLU A 185 -11.41 19.17 -1.30
C GLU A 185 -12.02 17.75 -1.42
N VAL A 186 -11.60 16.83 -0.53
CA VAL A 186 -12.18 15.47 -0.43
C VAL A 186 -13.68 15.51 -0.16
N ARG A 187 -14.17 16.51 0.60
CA ARG A 187 -15.59 16.74 0.89
C ARG A 187 -16.32 17.53 -0.19
N GLY A 188 -15.70 17.78 -1.33
CA GLY A 188 -16.32 18.46 -2.48
C GLY A 188 -16.18 19.98 -2.49
N TYR A 189 -15.38 20.57 -1.60
CA TYR A 189 -15.09 22.01 -1.67
C TYR A 189 -13.99 22.26 -2.69
N GLY A 190 -14.33 22.86 -3.83
CA GLY A 190 -13.35 23.21 -4.86
C GLY A 190 -12.43 24.34 -4.43
N ARG A 191 -11.19 24.33 -4.93
CA ARG A 191 -10.24 25.43 -4.79
C ARG A 191 -10.04 26.14 -6.11
N ASP A 192 -10.04 27.49 -6.09
CA ASP A 192 -9.77 28.31 -7.28
C ASP A 192 -8.33 28.14 -7.78
N LYS A 193 -7.39 27.91 -6.89
CA LYS A 193 -5.96 27.77 -7.22
C LYS A 193 -5.36 26.62 -6.40
N ARG A 194 -4.55 25.83 -7.07
CA ARG A 194 -3.74 24.78 -6.48
C ARG A 194 -2.26 24.99 -6.83
N GLY A 195 -1.38 24.39 -6.04
CA GLY A 195 0.03 24.26 -6.42
C GLY A 195 0.21 23.27 -7.58
N ARG A 196 1.40 22.72 -7.73
CA ARG A 196 1.75 21.82 -8.84
C ARG A 196 2.22 20.48 -8.32
N LEU A 197 1.70 19.39 -8.91
CA LEU A 197 2.28 18.08 -8.79
C LEU A 197 3.62 18.04 -9.52
N LEU A 198 4.60 17.38 -8.91
CA LEU A 198 5.94 17.24 -9.45
C LEU A 198 6.24 15.77 -9.72
N ARG A 199 7.07 15.52 -10.74
CA ARG A 199 7.56 14.19 -11.12
C ARG A 199 9.08 14.18 -11.10
N GLU A 200 9.65 13.11 -10.56
CA GLU A 200 11.08 12.87 -10.61
C GLU A 200 11.51 12.59 -12.04
N VAL A 201 12.56 13.27 -12.50
CA VAL A 201 13.17 13.02 -13.81
C VAL A 201 14.04 11.76 -13.67
N PRO A 202 13.79 10.69 -14.45
CA PRO A 202 14.61 9.49 -14.40
C PRO A 202 16.08 9.83 -14.72
N LYS A 203 17.00 9.45 -13.87
CA LYS A 203 18.42 9.50 -14.17
C LYS A 203 18.68 8.38 -15.17
N GLY A 204 18.96 8.69 -16.44
CA GLY A 204 19.27 7.84 -17.60
C GLY A 204 19.32 6.31 -17.42
N GLU A 205 19.48 5.56 -18.49
CA GLU A 205 19.44 4.10 -18.51
C GLU A 205 20.37 3.45 -17.46
N ALA A 206 19.76 2.55 -16.67
CA ALA A 206 20.40 1.51 -15.87
C ALA A 206 21.53 1.97 -14.93
N VAL A 207 21.19 2.61 -13.83
CA VAL A 207 21.95 2.42 -12.60
C VAL A 207 21.20 1.32 -11.83
N GLU A 208 21.87 0.19 -11.60
CA GLU A 208 21.49 -0.77 -10.56
C GLU A 208 21.58 -0.04 -9.21
N GLU A 209 20.53 0.71 -8.86
CA GLU A 209 20.45 1.31 -7.55
C GLU A 209 20.06 0.20 -6.58
N GLU A 210 20.99 -0.18 -5.70
CA GLU A 210 20.77 -1.15 -4.62
C GLU A 210 19.55 -0.82 -3.73
N ASN A 211 19.04 0.42 -3.80
CA ASN A 211 17.87 0.88 -3.05
C ASN A 211 16.98 1.75 -3.95
N GLN A 212 16.03 1.12 -4.64
CA GLN A 212 15.03 1.86 -5.40
C GLN A 212 14.06 2.59 -4.46
N GLU A 213 13.78 3.84 -4.79
CA GLU A 213 12.86 4.71 -4.04
C GLU A 213 11.99 5.48 -5.02
N LEU A 214 10.68 5.49 -4.78
CA LEU A 214 9.72 6.33 -5.51
C LEU A 214 9.34 7.54 -4.66
N THR A 215 9.45 8.74 -5.22
CA THR A 215 9.02 9.98 -4.56
C THR A 215 7.90 10.65 -5.36
N LEU A 216 6.73 10.78 -4.74
CA LEU A 216 5.62 11.60 -5.24
C LEU A 216 5.70 12.96 -4.54
N ALA A 217 5.60 14.06 -5.28
CA ALA A 217 5.82 15.39 -4.71
C ALA A 217 4.81 16.44 -5.22
N TYR A 218 4.61 17.46 -4.41
CA TYR A 218 3.71 18.58 -4.70
C TYR A 218 4.32 19.88 -4.14
N LYS A 219 4.33 20.94 -4.96
CA LYS A 219 4.74 22.28 -4.55
C LYS A 219 3.51 23.13 -4.31
N GLY A 220 3.29 23.52 -3.07
CA GLY A 220 2.19 24.38 -2.64
C GLY A 220 2.34 25.82 -3.15
N LEU A 221 1.24 26.58 -3.09
CA LEU A 221 1.23 28.01 -3.45
C LEU A 221 2.08 28.87 -2.50
N ASP A 222 2.28 28.41 -1.28
CA ASP A 222 3.14 29.01 -0.27
C ASP A 222 4.63 28.68 -0.45
N GLY A 223 4.95 27.87 -1.47
CA GLY A 223 6.30 27.39 -1.76
C GLY A 223 6.70 26.16 -0.94
N SER A 224 5.87 25.65 -0.03
CA SER A 224 6.14 24.40 0.67
C SER A 224 6.12 23.21 -0.29
N VAL A 225 6.97 22.22 -0.01
CA VAL A 225 7.04 20.99 -0.81
C VAL A 225 6.63 19.81 0.06
N MET A 226 5.51 19.17 -0.33
CA MET A 226 5.03 17.93 0.29
C MET A 226 5.48 16.72 -0.52
N GLN A 227 5.81 15.64 0.17
CA GLN A 227 6.34 14.42 -0.47
C GLN A 227 5.78 13.16 0.18
N SER A 228 5.49 12.16 -0.65
CA SER A 228 5.28 10.78 -0.25
C SER A 228 6.45 9.96 -0.79
N ARG A 229 7.30 9.48 0.12
CA ARG A 229 8.52 8.74 -0.20
C ARG A 229 8.31 7.27 0.08
N ILE A 230 8.35 6.45 -0.95
CA ILE A 230 8.19 5.00 -0.90
C ILE A 230 9.56 4.36 -1.04
N GLN A 231 9.98 3.62 -0.02
CA GLN A 231 11.23 2.87 0.01
C GLN A 231 10.89 1.39 0.02
N PHE A 232 11.39 0.66 -0.97
CA PHE A 232 11.19 -0.78 -1.05
C PHE A 232 12.15 -1.50 -0.10
N VAL A 233 11.64 -2.52 0.59
CA VAL A 233 12.37 -3.36 1.53
C VAL A 233 12.20 -4.83 1.15
N ASP A 234 13.04 -5.70 1.69
CA ASP A 234 13.12 -7.12 1.37
C ASP A 234 13.58 -7.38 -0.07
N ARG A 235 12.69 -7.37 -1.07
CA ARG A 235 13.03 -7.50 -2.48
C ARG A 235 12.69 -6.21 -3.23
N GLN A 236 13.68 -5.67 -3.94
CA GLN A 236 13.46 -4.51 -4.83
C GLN A 236 12.57 -4.90 -6.01
N PRO A 237 11.75 -3.96 -6.57
CA PRO A 237 11.04 -4.22 -7.80
C PRO A 237 12.00 -4.47 -8.96
N ASP A 238 11.65 -5.42 -9.83
CA ASP A 238 12.43 -5.73 -11.02
C ASP A 238 12.30 -4.60 -12.08
N ILE A 239 11.16 -3.90 -12.08
CA ILE A 239 10.88 -2.82 -13.01
C ILE A 239 10.07 -1.73 -12.31
N MET A 240 10.42 -0.45 -12.56
CA MET A 240 9.57 0.70 -12.23
C MET A 240 8.94 1.25 -13.50
N LYS A 241 7.60 1.22 -13.58
CA LYS A 241 6.83 1.81 -14.70
C LYS A 241 6.05 3.02 -14.18
N GLY A 242 6.63 4.21 -14.33
CA GLY A 242 6.06 5.41 -13.73
C GLY A 242 5.97 5.28 -12.21
N CYS A 243 4.76 5.30 -11.66
CA CYS A 243 4.52 5.12 -10.21
C CYS A 243 4.12 3.69 -9.85
N THR A 244 4.41 2.70 -10.69
CA THR A 244 4.10 1.29 -10.46
C THR A 244 5.36 0.47 -10.31
N ALA A 245 5.49 -0.19 -9.17
CA ALA A 245 6.52 -1.17 -8.89
C ALA A 245 6.06 -2.55 -9.37
N VAL A 246 6.90 -3.25 -10.12
CA VAL A 246 6.60 -4.53 -10.76
C VAL A 246 7.64 -5.56 -10.36
N TRP A 247 7.18 -6.72 -9.89
CA TRP A 247 8.00 -7.88 -9.59
C TRP A 247 7.62 -9.04 -10.50
N GLN A 248 8.62 -9.63 -11.15
CA GLN A 248 8.50 -10.90 -11.88
C GLN A 248 8.83 -12.02 -10.89
N LEU A 249 7.81 -12.78 -10.48
CA LEU A 249 7.96 -13.81 -9.47
C LEU A 249 8.02 -15.19 -10.13
N GLU A 250 9.01 -15.96 -9.71
CA GLU A 250 9.17 -17.39 -10.05
C GLU A 250 9.16 -18.17 -8.77
N LEU A 251 8.15 -18.99 -8.55
CA LEU A 251 7.98 -19.73 -7.30
C LEU A 251 7.85 -21.22 -7.56
N GLN A 252 8.70 -22.00 -6.90
CA GLN A 252 8.57 -23.44 -6.82
C GLN A 252 7.33 -23.84 -6.02
N PRO A 253 6.85 -25.11 -6.10
CA PRO A 253 5.79 -25.60 -5.24
C PRO A 253 6.08 -25.32 -3.76
N HIS A 254 5.12 -24.70 -3.05
CA HIS A 254 5.20 -24.32 -1.65
C HIS A 254 6.28 -23.28 -1.31
N GLU A 255 6.92 -22.70 -2.30
CA GLU A 255 7.83 -21.57 -2.09
C GLU A 255 7.05 -20.28 -1.82
N SER A 256 7.63 -19.43 -0.99
CA SER A 256 7.09 -18.11 -0.69
C SER A 256 8.13 -17.03 -0.89
N GLN A 257 7.69 -15.89 -1.39
CA GLN A 257 8.48 -14.68 -1.54
C GLN A 257 7.86 -13.54 -0.74
N LYS A 258 8.71 -12.84 -0.01
CA LYS A 258 8.35 -11.66 0.76
C LYS A 258 8.76 -10.40 0.01
N LEU A 259 7.82 -9.46 -0.09
CA LEU A 259 8.01 -8.12 -0.63
C LEU A 259 7.56 -7.12 0.43
N GLY A 260 8.08 -5.91 0.38
CA GLY A 260 7.63 -4.90 1.32
C GLY A 260 8.04 -3.50 0.91
N TYR A 261 7.41 -2.52 1.53
CA TYR A 261 7.79 -1.12 1.40
C TYR A 261 7.37 -0.32 2.63
N ARG A 262 8.01 0.82 2.78
CA ARG A 262 7.69 1.84 3.75
C ARG A 262 7.36 3.13 3.02
N LEU A 263 6.24 3.78 3.39
CA LEU A 263 5.88 5.09 2.88
C LEU A 263 5.99 6.13 4.00
N GLN A 264 6.81 7.14 3.79
CA GLN A 264 7.03 8.24 4.69
C GLN A 264 6.51 9.55 4.09
N MET A 265 5.80 10.33 4.89
CA MET A 265 5.30 11.65 4.50
C MET A 265 6.26 12.72 4.99
N LEU A 266 6.59 13.67 4.10
CA LEU A 266 7.50 14.76 4.39
C LEU A 266 6.92 16.12 3.96
N THR A 267 7.32 17.16 4.65
CA THR A 267 7.14 18.56 4.21
C THR A 267 8.49 19.28 4.31
N ASN A 268 8.91 19.90 3.20
CA ASN A 268 10.21 20.54 3.09
C ASN A 268 11.35 19.61 3.54
N ASN A 269 11.27 18.36 3.06
CA ASN A 269 12.23 17.28 3.35
C ASN A 269 12.36 16.87 4.84
N ARG A 270 11.36 17.19 5.64
CA ARG A 270 11.29 16.78 7.03
C ARG A 270 10.07 15.89 7.26
N PRO A 271 10.23 14.76 7.97
CA PRO A 271 9.09 13.94 8.36
C PRO A 271 8.05 14.78 9.12
N ILE A 272 6.78 14.63 8.73
CA ILE A 272 5.67 15.34 9.40
C ILE A 272 5.04 14.52 10.52
N SER A 273 5.27 13.21 10.51
CA SER A 273 4.89 12.30 11.58
C SER A 273 6.06 12.03 12.53
N ARG A 274 5.90 11.12 13.49
CA ARG A 274 6.92 10.80 14.53
C ARG A 274 8.33 10.68 13.94
N VAL A 275 9.28 11.42 14.53
CA VAL A 275 10.67 11.55 14.03
C VAL A 275 11.44 10.24 14.06
N ASN A 276 11.05 9.29 14.92
CA ASN A 276 11.72 7.99 15.11
C ASN A 276 10.87 6.83 14.60
N ALA A 277 10.29 6.94 13.40
CA ALA A 277 9.56 5.83 12.83
C ALA A 277 10.48 4.60 12.65
N PRO A 278 9.99 3.39 12.97
CA PRO A 278 10.74 2.14 12.78
C PRO A 278 11.23 1.98 11.35
N ALA A 279 12.22 1.12 11.15
CA ALA A 279 12.74 0.83 9.81
C ALA A 279 11.90 -0.22 9.06
N ILE A 280 11.31 -1.17 9.79
CA ILE A 280 10.60 -2.33 9.23
C ILE A 280 9.25 -2.55 9.93
N LEU A 281 8.32 -3.21 9.23
CA LEU A 281 6.96 -3.50 9.69
C LEU A 281 6.92 -4.20 11.06
N GLY A 282 7.74 -5.22 11.28
CA GLY A 282 7.75 -5.95 12.55
C GLY A 282 8.06 -5.07 13.76
N GLN A 283 8.99 -4.11 13.62
CA GLN A 283 9.30 -3.12 14.66
C GLN A 283 8.14 -2.13 14.86
N ALA A 284 7.51 -1.68 13.78
CA ALA A 284 6.35 -0.79 13.82
C ALA A 284 5.19 -1.42 14.59
N LYS A 285 4.87 -2.67 14.27
CA LYS A 285 3.81 -3.45 14.93
C LYS A 285 4.11 -3.69 16.41
N ALA A 286 5.36 -4.01 16.75
CA ALA A 286 5.79 -4.22 18.13
C ALA A 286 5.71 -2.91 18.95
N ALA A 287 6.18 -1.80 18.37
CA ALA A 287 6.15 -0.49 19.02
C ALA A 287 4.71 -0.05 19.32
N GLU A 288 3.81 -0.15 18.35
CA GLU A 288 2.40 0.23 18.52
C GLU A 288 1.69 -0.68 19.53
N SER A 289 1.96 -1.99 19.46
CA SER A 289 1.40 -2.95 20.44
C SER A 289 1.89 -2.67 21.86
N ALA A 290 3.15 -2.29 22.03
CA ALA A 290 3.71 -1.93 23.34
C ALA A 290 3.07 -0.65 23.88
N GLU A 291 2.91 0.38 23.05
CA GLU A 291 2.25 1.63 23.45
C GLU A 291 0.78 1.42 23.84
N GLN A 292 0.05 0.61 23.07
CA GLN A 292 -1.33 0.25 23.41
C GLN A 292 -1.43 -0.50 24.73
N ASN A 293 -0.49 -1.41 24.99
CA ASN A 293 -0.45 -2.15 26.24
C ASN A 293 -0.10 -1.24 27.43
N GLU A 294 0.83 -0.31 27.27
CA GLU A 294 1.16 0.68 28.28
C GLU A 294 -0.06 1.55 28.61
N TRP A 295 -0.74 2.06 27.59
CA TRP A 295 -1.97 2.84 27.77
C TRP A 295 -3.03 2.06 28.55
N ARG A 296 -3.27 0.79 28.20
CA ARG A 296 -4.24 -0.07 28.90
C ARG A 296 -3.96 -0.24 30.39
N GLN A 297 -2.71 -0.13 30.84
CA GLN A 297 -2.36 -0.19 32.26
C GLN A 297 -2.77 1.08 33.02
N HIS A 298 -3.01 2.18 32.33
CA HIS A 298 -3.33 3.48 32.93
C HIS A 298 -4.82 3.85 32.85
N VAL A 299 -5.64 3.04 32.17
CA VAL A 299 -7.08 3.30 32.05
C VAL A 299 -7.90 2.36 32.92
N THR A 300 -9.12 2.82 33.25
CA THR A 300 -10.07 2.01 34.04
C THR A 300 -10.47 0.75 33.28
N GLN A 301 -10.30 -0.40 33.90
CA GLN A 301 -10.72 -1.68 33.36
C GLN A 301 -12.18 -1.94 33.71
N ILE A 302 -13.03 -2.12 32.70
CA ILE A 302 -14.45 -2.46 32.88
C ILE A 302 -14.66 -3.88 32.42
N ARG A 303 -15.28 -4.70 33.27
CA ARG A 303 -15.60 -6.11 32.98
C ARG A 303 -17.01 -6.45 33.40
N SER A 304 -17.65 -7.32 32.65
CA SER A 304 -18.97 -7.85 32.87
C SER A 304 -18.92 -9.39 32.82
N ASP A 305 -19.93 -10.06 33.33
CA ASP A 305 -20.15 -11.50 33.19
C ASP A 305 -20.57 -11.91 31.76
N LYS A 306 -20.91 -10.95 30.91
CA LYS A 306 -21.34 -11.17 29.51
C LYS A 306 -20.20 -10.93 28.51
N ASN A 307 -19.71 -11.98 27.89
CA ASN A 307 -18.63 -11.89 26.91
C ASN A 307 -18.92 -10.95 25.73
N THR A 308 -20.17 -10.91 25.23
CA THR A 308 -20.56 -10.00 24.15
C THR A 308 -20.39 -8.55 24.56
N PHE A 309 -20.75 -8.19 25.80
CA PHE A 309 -20.59 -6.83 26.31
C PHE A 309 -19.11 -6.48 26.51
N ASN A 310 -18.30 -7.42 27.00
CA ASN A 310 -16.85 -7.22 27.15
C ASN A 310 -16.19 -6.91 25.81
N ARG A 311 -16.57 -7.58 24.72
CA ARG A 311 -16.06 -7.28 23.37
C ARG A 311 -16.41 -5.85 22.91
N VAL A 312 -17.61 -5.37 23.23
CA VAL A 312 -18.01 -3.99 22.90
C VAL A 312 -17.17 -2.99 23.70
N ILE A 313 -16.93 -3.26 24.99
CA ILE A 313 -16.07 -2.41 25.83
C ILE A 313 -14.63 -2.40 25.30
N GLU A 314 -14.06 -3.58 25.03
CA GLU A 314 -12.71 -3.72 24.48
C GLU A 314 -12.55 -2.94 23.15
N ARG A 315 -13.58 -2.99 22.30
CA ARG A 315 -13.58 -2.21 21.05
C ARG A 315 -13.67 -0.71 21.33
N ALA A 316 -14.54 -0.28 22.23
CA ALA A 316 -14.67 1.12 22.60
C ALA A 316 -13.37 1.68 23.22
N GLU A 317 -12.73 0.90 24.11
CA GLU A 317 -11.42 1.26 24.68
C GLU A 317 -10.36 1.43 23.57
N GLN A 318 -10.35 0.54 22.59
CA GLN A 318 -9.44 0.63 21.47
C GLN A 318 -9.71 1.87 20.60
N ASP A 319 -10.98 2.18 20.32
CA ASP A 319 -11.35 3.34 19.55
C ASP A 319 -10.94 4.64 20.27
N VAL A 320 -11.08 4.70 21.60
CA VAL A 320 -10.56 5.82 22.43
C VAL A 320 -9.04 5.91 22.36
N TYR A 321 -8.33 4.77 22.42
CA TYR A 321 -6.88 4.73 22.25
C TYR A 321 -6.44 5.37 20.91
N LEU A 322 -7.09 4.99 19.81
CA LEU A 322 -6.77 5.48 18.46
C LEU A 322 -7.08 6.96 18.27
N LEU A 323 -8.08 7.49 19.00
CA LEU A 323 -8.47 8.91 18.92
C LEU A 323 -7.52 9.85 19.67
N ARG A 324 -6.57 9.32 20.46
CA ARG A 324 -5.58 10.15 21.15
C ARG A 324 -4.69 10.88 20.14
N GLN A 325 -4.29 12.08 20.49
CA GLN A 325 -3.35 12.88 19.73
C GLN A 325 -2.20 13.36 20.63
N THR A 326 -1.03 13.54 20.04
CA THR A 326 0.15 14.05 20.71
C THR A 326 0.21 15.56 20.56
N PHE A 327 0.07 16.29 21.68
CA PHE A 327 0.25 17.74 21.72
C PHE A 327 1.53 18.10 22.50
N GLY A 328 2.51 18.67 21.80
CA GLY A 328 3.77 19.08 22.42
C GLY A 328 4.51 17.91 23.06
N LYS A 329 4.70 17.93 24.39
CA LYS A 329 5.39 16.86 25.14
C LYS A 329 4.46 15.83 25.78
N GLY A 330 3.16 15.91 25.58
CA GLY A 330 2.16 15.02 26.17
C GLY A 330 1.16 14.50 25.17
N LYS A 331 0.59 13.32 25.45
CA LYS A 331 -0.57 12.77 24.75
C LYS A 331 -1.83 13.09 25.52
N ILE A 332 -2.89 13.51 24.87
CA ILE A 332 -4.23 13.76 25.42
C ILE A 332 -5.18 12.71 24.85
#